data_11d6efa25d24263e7cd8c2b2f4f7e3c6
#
_entry.id   11d6efa25d24263e7cd8c2b2f4f7e3c6
#
_cell.length_a   1.000
_cell.length_b   1.000
_cell.length_c   1.000
_cell.angle_alpha   90.00
_cell.angle_beta   90.00
_cell.angle_gamma   90.00
#
_symmetry.space_group_name_H-M   'P 1'
#
loop_
_entity.id
_entity.type
_entity.pdbx_description
1 polymer ?
#
loop_
_entity_poly.entity_id
_entity_poly.type
_entity_poly.pdbx_seq_one_letter_code
_entity_poly.pdbx_strand_id
1 'polypeptide(L)'
;MPRSIAGIVLAAGKGTRMKSERAKVLHEVFFRPMVHHVLEAAIGASVERCAVIVGHQREAVCAALAGFNVTPVVQEEQLGTGHAVLCAEQACAKADLVLILCGDTPLIRAETLQAMLDTHCRQQATLTLMTTVVEEPFGYGRILADAQGMVQAIVEEKDATGEQRAIREINAGIYLADRNFLFNALRQVGTDNSQGEVYLTDIVAIANRQGARVEKWCHPQAIDVLGVNSRVELAQAQAVLQQRRNRELMNAGVTLEAPATTLVGPDCPIGGDTVLHGGVRIEGGTVIGRDCRIEANCVLRGCRLGDGVTVGANSVLRGGEFPAGTIVPPLTARSAD
;
A
#
# COMPACT_ATOMS: atom_id res chain seq x y z
N MET A 1 5.20 15.20 24.88
CA MET A 1 4.99 13.76 24.66
C MET A 1 4.81 13.54 23.18
N PRO A 2 5.26 12.42 22.61
CA PRO A 2 4.92 12.10 21.22
C PRO A 2 3.39 12.04 21.08
N ARG A 3 2.85 12.58 19.97
CA ARG A 3 1.41 12.51 19.67
C ARG A 3 1.03 11.07 19.34
N SER A 4 -0.07 10.57 19.90
CA SER A 4 -0.61 9.25 19.57
C SER A 4 -1.28 9.27 18.21
N ILE A 5 -1.02 8.24 17.39
CA ILE A 5 -1.50 8.16 15.99
C ILE A 5 -2.41 6.95 15.82
N ALA A 6 -3.60 7.17 15.28
CA ALA A 6 -4.46 6.09 14.78
C ALA A 6 -4.45 6.09 13.24
N GLY A 7 -4.43 4.91 12.64
CA GLY A 7 -4.61 4.72 11.21
C GLY A 7 -6.08 4.44 10.85
N ILE A 8 -6.53 4.94 9.71
CA ILE A 8 -7.77 4.53 9.05
C ILE A 8 -7.40 4.05 7.66
N VAL A 9 -7.70 2.79 7.34
CA VAL A 9 -7.47 2.21 6.02
C VAL A 9 -8.81 2.01 5.31
N LEU A 10 -9.02 2.70 4.21
CA LEU A 10 -10.25 2.63 3.41
C LEU A 10 -10.23 1.37 2.53
N ALA A 11 -11.09 0.40 2.83
CA ALA A 11 -11.15 -0.90 2.16
C ALA A 11 -12.59 -1.34 1.79
N ALA A 12 -13.59 -0.45 1.86
CA ALA A 12 -15.00 -0.77 1.64
C ALA A 12 -15.44 -0.78 0.17
N GLY A 13 -14.63 -0.25 -0.75
CA GLY A 13 -15.00 -0.02 -2.14
C GLY A 13 -15.11 -1.28 -2.99
N LYS A 14 -16.08 -1.30 -3.94
CA LYS A 14 -16.32 -2.43 -4.87
C LYS A 14 -15.21 -2.63 -5.91
N GLY A 15 -14.54 -1.57 -6.34
CA GLY A 15 -13.45 -1.65 -7.32
C GLY A 15 -13.89 -2.15 -8.72
N THR A 16 -14.95 -1.63 -9.27
CA THR A 16 -15.58 -2.08 -10.53
C THR A 16 -14.61 -2.14 -11.73
N ARG A 17 -13.61 -1.25 -11.76
CA ARG A 17 -12.55 -1.23 -12.81
C ARG A 17 -11.66 -2.49 -12.81
N MET A 18 -11.59 -3.23 -11.70
CA MET A 18 -10.88 -4.52 -11.63
C MET A 18 -11.58 -5.64 -12.42
N LYS A 19 -12.84 -5.44 -12.82
CA LYS A 19 -13.67 -6.45 -13.52
C LYS A 19 -13.64 -7.80 -12.78
N SER A 20 -13.89 -7.77 -11.49
CA SER A 20 -13.80 -8.91 -10.58
C SER A 20 -14.89 -8.82 -9.52
N GLU A 21 -15.39 -9.98 -9.09
CA GLU A 21 -16.26 -10.07 -7.93
C GLU A 21 -15.48 -9.93 -6.62
N ARG A 22 -14.18 -10.26 -6.64
CA ARG A 22 -13.30 -10.14 -5.48
C ARG A 22 -13.13 -8.68 -5.08
N ALA A 23 -13.23 -8.39 -3.78
CA ALA A 23 -12.97 -7.05 -3.25
C ALA A 23 -11.61 -6.52 -3.72
N LYS A 24 -11.55 -5.26 -4.15
CA LYS A 24 -10.37 -4.67 -4.77
C LYS A 24 -9.10 -4.87 -3.94
N VAL A 25 -9.16 -4.60 -2.65
CA VAL A 25 -8.04 -4.66 -1.72
C VAL A 25 -7.51 -6.08 -1.45
N LEU A 26 -8.27 -7.12 -1.84
CA LEU A 26 -7.89 -8.52 -1.73
C LEU A 26 -7.16 -9.07 -2.95
N HIS A 27 -7.05 -8.30 -4.04
CA HIS A 27 -6.20 -8.73 -5.14
C HIS A 27 -4.75 -8.78 -4.68
N GLU A 28 -4.14 -9.92 -4.97
CA GLU A 28 -2.74 -10.14 -4.59
C GLU A 28 -1.81 -9.39 -5.53
N VAL A 29 -0.84 -8.74 -4.94
CA VAL A 29 0.32 -8.17 -5.57
C VAL A 29 1.54 -8.62 -4.78
N PHE A 30 2.54 -9.12 -5.46
CA PHE A 30 3.78 -9.60 -4.85
C PHE A 30 3.54 -10.49 -3.61
N PHE A 31 2.81 -11.60 -3.84
CA PHE A 31 2.48 -12.68 -2.89
C PHE A 31 1.49 -12.35 -1.77
N ARG A 32 0.96 -11.15 -1.68
CA ARG A 32 0.06 -10.72 -0.59
C ARG A 32 -1.07 -9.84 -1.10
N PRO A 33 -2.26 -9.84 -0.44
CA PRO A 33 -3.31 -8.86 -0.69
C PRO A 33 -2.79 -7.42 -0.62
N MET A 34 -3.30 -6.53 -1.47
CA MET A 34 -2.87 -5.11 -1.48
C MET A 34 -2.99 -4.45 -0.11
N VAL A 35 -4.05 -4.73 0.63
CA VAL A 35 -4.27 -4.16 1.97
C VAL A 35 -3.16 -4.52 2.97
N HIS A 36 -2.52 -5.68 2.82
CA HIS A 36 -1.42 -6.09 3.70
C HIS A 36 -0.22 -5.16 3.56
N HIS A 37 0.15 -4.79 2.33
CA HIS A 37 1.25 -3.85 2.09
C HIS A 37 0.99 -2.49 2.73
N VAL A 38 -0.26 -1.99 2.66
CA VAL A 38 -0.65 -0.72 3.27
C VAL A 38 -0.58 -0.80 4.80
N LEU A 39 -1.05 -1.89 5.39
CA LEU A 39 -0.99 -2.11 6.84
C LEU A 39 0.46 -2.24 7.33
N GLU A 40 1.30 -2.98 6.62
CA GLU A 40 2.73 -3.11 6.94
C GLU A 40 3.44 -1.75 6.89
N ALA A 41 3.14 -0.92 5.89
CA ALA A 41 3.67 0.43 5.81
C ALA A 41 3.20 1.32 6.98
N ALA A 42 1.92 1.24 7.36
CA ALA A 42 1.39 1.98 8.51
C ALA A 42 2.07 1.55 9.83
N ILE A 43 2.19 0.24 10.05
CA ILE A 43 2.86 -0.32 11.24
C ILE A 43 4.33 0.11 11.26
N GLY A 44 5.03 0.05 10.13
CA GLY A 44 6.42 0.50 10.01
C GLY A 44 6.61 2.00 10.25
N ALA A 45 5.56 2.82 10.04
CA ALA A 45 5.53 4.24 10.38
C ALA A 45 5.05 4.51 11.82
N SER A 46 5.09 3.51 12.70
CA SER A 46 4.72 3.60 14.12
C SER A 46 3.24 3.93 14.36
N VAL A 47 2.35 3.57 13.45
CA VAL A 47 0.90 3.65 13.68
C VAL A 47 0.48 2.43 14.50
N GLU A 48 0.22 2.64 15.79
CA GLU A 48 0.00 1.55 16.75
C GLU A 48 -1.36 0.83 16.56
N ARG A 49 -2.36 1.52 16.05
CA ARG A 49 -3.73 1.03 15.89
C ARG A 49 -4.30 1.47 14.54
N CYS A 50 -4.81 0.52 13.79
CA CYS A 50 -5.51 0.79 12.54
C CYS A 50 -6.96 0.35 12.62
N ALA A 51 -7.88 1.24 12.25
CA ALA A 51 -9.24 0.89 11.86
C ALA A 51 -9.25 0.59 10.36
N VAL A 52 -9.79 -0.54 9.95
CA VAL A 52 -9.95 -0.89 8.53
C VAL A 52 -11.43 -0.82 8.19
N ILE A 53 -11.78 0.11 7.30
CA ILE A 53 -13.16 0.30 6.88
C ILE A 53 -13.51 -0.78 5.88
N VAL A 54 -14.45 -1.65 6.24
CA VAL A 54 -14.92 -2.77 5.43
C VAL A 54 -16.36 -2.55 4.98
N GLY A 55 -16.72 -3.07 3.82
CA GLY A 55 -18.07 -2.95 3.26
C GLY A 55 -18.33 -4.08 2.26
N HIS A 56 -17.97 -3.89 0.99
CA HIS A 56 -18.09 -4.94 -0.02
C HIS A 56 -17.25 -6.16 0.37
N GLN A 57 -17.87 -7.35 0.40
CA GLN A 57 -17.24 -8.63 0.80
C GLN A 57 -16.55 -8.56 2.17
N ARG A 58 -17.20 -7.92 3.14
CA ARG A 58 -16.62 -7.66 4.48
C ARG A 58 -16.06 -8.91 5.15
N GLU A 59 -16.72 -10.07 5.04
CA GLU A 59 -16.26 -11.31 5.65
C GLU A 59 -14.91 -11.75 5.08
N ALA A 60 -14.73 -11.69 3.76
CA ALA A 60 -13.49 -12.05 3.11
C ALA A 60 -12.36 -11.05 3.44
N VAL A 61 -12.69 -9.75 3.50
CA VAL A 61 -11.72 -8.73 3.91
C VAL A 61 -11.33 -8.94 5.37
N CYS A 62 -12.28 -9.14 6.29
CA CYS A 62 -11.98 -9.42 7.70
C CYS A 62 -11.13 -10.70 7.87
N ALA A 63 -11.41 -11.75 7.12
CA ALA A 63 -10.61 -12.98 7.14
C ALA A 63 -9.15 -12.71 6.69
N ALA A 64 -8.96 -11.88 5.67
CA ALA A 64 -7.61 -11.49 5.21
C ALA A 64 -6.85 -10.62 6.23
N LEU A 65 -7.54 -9.94 7.13
CA LEU A 65 -6.93 -9.12 8.19
C LEU A 65 -6.46 -9.96 9.39
N ALA A 66 -6.73 -11.26 9.41
CA ALA A 66 -6.26 -12.15 10.47
C ALA A 66 -4.73 -12.09 10.60
N GLY A 67 -4.25 -11.89 11.82
CA GLY A 67 -2.81 -11.72 12.10
C GLY A 67 -2.32 -10.27 12.18
N PHE A 68 -3.13 -9.29 11.76
CA PHE A 68 -2.86 -7.88 12.00
C PHE A 68 -3.62 -7.39 13.25
N ASN A 69 -2.96 -6.52 14.02
CA ASN A 69 -3.62 -5.85 15.15
C ASN A 69 -4.45 -4.67 14.66
N VAL A 70 -5.59 -4.95 14.05
CA VAL A 70 -6.47 -3.95 13.46
C VAL A 70 -7.92 -4.11 13.95
N THR A 71 -8.69 -3.05 13.88
CA THR A 71 -10.13 -3.05 14.20
C THR A 71 -10.93 -2.91 12.90
N PRO A 72 -11.61 -3.95 12.41
CA PRO A 72 -12.55 -3.80 11.30
C PRO A 72 -13.73 -2.91 11.72
N VAL A 73 -14.06 -1.94 10.89
CA VAL A 73 -15.19 -1.01 11.07
C VAL A 73 -16.10 -1.12 9.85
N VAL A 74 -17.35 -1.45 10.05
CA VAL A 74 -18.28 -1.66 8.95
C VAL A 74 -18.86 -0.34 8.46
N GLN A 75 -18.76 -0.09 7.15
CA GLN A 75 -19.53 0.92 6.46
C GLN A 75 -20.73 0.24 5.80
N GLU A 76 -21.89 0.29 6.45
CA GLU A 76 -23.10 -0.38 5.95
C GLU A 76 -23.59 0.24 4.64
N GLU A 77 -23.69 1.57 4.59
CA GLU A 77 -24.06 2.32 3.41
C GLU A 77 -22.83 3.06 2.86
N GLN A 78 -22.55 2.88 1.56
CA GLN A 78 -21.39 3.50 0.90
C GLN A 78 -21.72 4.93 0.46
N LEU A 79 -21.79 5.85 1.44
CA LEU A 79 -22.13 7.26 1.24
C LEU A 79 -20.91 8.15 0.99
N GLY A 80 -19.82 7.60 0.51
CA GLY A 80 -18.58 8.30 0.17
C GLY A 80 -17.43 8.10 1.14
N THR A 81 -16.27 8.67 0.78
CA THR A 81 -15.00 8.49 1.51
C THR A 81 -14.99 9.21 2.87
N GLY A 82 -15.63 10.38 2.95
CA GLY A 82 -15.78 11.10 4.23
C GLY A 82 -16.67 10.35 5.21
N HIS A 83 -17.77 9.75 4.73
CA HIS A 83 -18.62 8.89 5.55
C HIS A 83 -17.86 7.66 6.06
N ALA A 84 -17.02 7.03 5.21
CA ALA A 84 -16.19 5.91 5.61
C ALA A 84 -15.26 6.27 6.79
N VAL A 85 -14.63 7.45 6.74
CA VAL A 85 -13.79 7.96 7.84
C VAL A 85 -14.61 8.24 9.09
N LEU A 86 -15.81 8.83 8.98
CA LEU A 86 -16.70 9.07 10.12
C LEU A 86 -17.05 7.78 10.88
N CYS A 87 -17.24 6.66 10.19
CA CYS A 87 -17.51 5.37 10.82
C CYS A 87 -16.39 4.95 11.80
N ALA A 88 -15.15 5.40 11.58
CA ALA A 88 -14.00 5.05 12.42
C ALA A 88 -13.81 5.97 13.64
N GLU A 89 -14.65 6.96 13.88
CA GLU A 89 -14.43 7.96 14.94
C GLU A 89 -14.19 7.34 16.31
N GLN A 90 -14.99 6.34 16.68
CA GLN A 90 -14.85 5.66 17.97
C GLN A 90 -13.55 4.86 18.07
N ALA A 91 -13.11 4.24 16.97
CA ALA A 91 -11.85 3.51 16.94
C ALA A 91 -10.64 4.43 17.12
N CYS A 92 -10.77 5.73 16.73
CA CYS A 92 -9.75 6.75 16.86
C CYS A 92 -9.87 7.58 18.16
N ALA A 93 -10.76 7.23 19.11
CA ALA A 93 -11.11 8.09 20.26
C ALA A 93 -9.92 8.51 21.16
N LYS A 94 -8.86 7.69 21.19
CA LYS A 94 -7.68 7.92 22.05
C LYS A 94 -6.47 8.50 21.28
N ALA A 95 -6.63 8.82 20.01
CA ALA A 95 -5.56 9.36 19.19
C ALA A 95 -5.57 10.89 19.19
N ASP A 96 -4.39 11.49 19.06
CA ASP A 96 -4.21 12.91 18.80
C ASP A 96 -4.29 13.20 17.29
N LEU A 97 -3.70 12.31 16.50
CA LEU A 97 -3.62 12.39 15.06
C LEU A 97 -4.29 11.18 14.40
N VAL A 98 -4.85 11.39 13.21
CA VAL A 98 -5.41 10.34 12.38
C VAL A 98 -4.70 10.34 11.02
N LEU A 99 -4.08 9.20 10.68
CA LEU A 99 -3.51 8.92 9.38
C LEU A 99 -4.53 8.13 8.55
N ILE A 100 -4.98 8.69 7.42
CA ILE A 100 -5.94 8.07 6.52
C ILE A 100 -5.19 7.54 5.31
N LEU A 101 -5.41 6.27 4.97
CA LEU A 101 -4.77 5.54 3.87
C LEU A 101 -5.82 4.85 3.00
N CYS A 102 -5.52 4.70 1.72
CA CYS A 102 -6.30 3.88 0.80
C CYS A 102 -5.75 2.45 0.78
N GLY A 103 -6.59 1.45 1.02
CA GLY A 103 -6.18 0.04 1.07
C GLY A 103 -5.71 -0.55 -0.26
N ASP A 104 -5.79 0.22 -1.33
CA ASP A 104 -5.38 -0.12 -2.69
C ASP A 104 -4.10 0.61 -3.17
N THR A 105 -3.33 1.20 -2.25
CA THR A 105 -2.03 1.82 -2.52
C THR A 105 -0.85 0.94 -2.05
N PRO A 106 -0.62 -0.24 -2.65
CA PRO A 106 0.31 -1.25 -2.11
C PRO A 106 1.78 -0.86 -2.20
N LEU A 107 2.11 0.21 -2.91
CA LEU A 107 3.49 0.67 -3.09
C LEU A 107 3.93 1.71 -2.06
N ILE A 108 2.99 2.19 -1.21
CA ILE A 108 3.32 3.14 -0.13
C ILE A 108 4.36 2.53 0.83
N ARG A 109 5.28 3.35 1.30
CA ARG A 109 6.35 2.93 2.18
C ARG A 109 6.26 3.56 3.55
N ALA A 110 6.75 2.86 4.57
CA ALA A 110 6.81 3.36 5.93
C ALA A 110 7.61 4.66 6.03
N GLU A 111 8.74 4.75 5.33
CA GLU A 111 9.59 5.95 5.32
C GLU A 111 8.87 7.16 4.72
N THR A 112 8.03 6.94 3.70
CA THR A 112 7.19 7.97 3.09
C THR A 112 6.17 8.50 4.08
N LEU A 113 5.50 7.62 4.80
CA LEU A 113 4.54 7.99 5.84
C LEU A 113 5.22 8.71 7.01
N GLN A 114 6.39 8.23 7.44
CA GLN A 114 7.17 8.87 8.50
C GLN A 114 7.61 10.29 8.10
N ALA A 115 8.09 10.50 6.88
CA ALA A 115 8.47 11.81 6.38
C ALA A 115 7.29 12.80 6.33
N MET A 116 6.08 12.30 6.00
CA MET A 116 4.85 13.09 6.06
C MET A 116 4.48 13.46 7.51
N LEU A 117 4.57 12.50 8.46
CA LEU A 117 4.37 12.71 9.89
C LEU A 117 5.31 13.76 10.46
N ASP A 118 6.62 13.65 10.15
CA ASP A 118 7.64 14.58 10.59
C ASP A 118 7.38 16.01 10.06
N THR A 119 6.93 16.09 8.81
CA THR A 119 6.58 17.38 8.19
C THR A 119 5.35 17.99 8.85
N HIS A 120 4.29 17.21 9.07
CA HIS A 120 3.09 17.65 9.78
C HIS A 120 3.42 18.23 11.16
N CYS A 121 4.22 17.49 11.95
CA CYS A 121 4.62 17.91 13.29
C CYS A 121 5.51 19.16 13.25
N ARG A 122 6.49 19.22 12.39
CA ARG A 122 7.42 20.36 12.25
C ARG A 122 6.69 21.62 11.83
N GLN A 123 5.74 21.49 10.94
CA GLN A 123 4.93 22.60 10.44
C GLN A 123 3.78 22.97 11.38
N GLN A 124 3.52 22.17 12.42
CA GLN A 124 2.35 22.34 13.30
C GLN A 124 1.04 22.43 12.50
N ALA A 125 0.93 21.59 11.48
CA ALA A 125 -0.24 21.55 10.62
C ALA A 125 -1.46 20.97 11.36
N THR A 126 -2.64 21.40 11.00
CA THR A 126 -3.92 20.81 11.42
C THR A 126 -4.32 19.70 10.46
N LEU A 127 -3.99 19.89 9.19
CA LEU A 127 -4.24 18.94 8.09
C LEU A 127 -3.03 18.92 7.16
N THR A 128 -2.53 17.74 6.87
CA THR A 128 -1.54 17.52 5.81
C THR A 128 -2.10 16.53 4.82
N LEU A 129 -2.03 16.85 3.54
CA LEU A 129 -2.43 15.95 2.46
C LEU A 129 -1.22 15.58 1.62
N MET A 130 -1.18 14.31 1.19
CA MET A 130 -0.17 13.84 0.25
C MET A 130 -0.64 14.10 -1.17
N THR A 131 0.21 14.77 -1.95
CA THR A 131 -0.01 15.04 -3.36
C THR A 131 1.10 14.43 -4.19
N THR A 132 0.88 14.35 -5.49
CA THR A 132 1.94 14.01 -6.45
C THR A 132 1.60 14.61 -7.81
N VAL A 133 2.59 14.71 -8.70
CA VAL A 133 2.40 15.21 -10.06
C VAL A 133 2.43 14.04 -11.02
N VAL A 134 1.39 13.94 -11.86
CA VAL A 134 1.26 12.88 -12.87
C VAL A 134 1.08 13.47 -14.26
N GLU A 135 1.39 12.71 -15.30
CA GLU A 135 1.16 13.13 -16.67
C GLU A 135 -0.31 13.00 -17.07
N GLU A 136 -0.95 11.94 -16.64
CA GLU A 136 -2.36 11.64 -16.90
C GLU A 136 -3.15 11.62 -15.58
N PRO A 137 -3.71 12.78 -15.17
CA PRO A 137 -4.39 12.91 -13.88
C PRO A 137 -5.81 12.34 -13.85
N PHE A 138 -6.28 11.69 -14.91
CA PHE A 138 -7.65 11.19 -15.04
C PHE A 138 -8.04 10.27 -13.85
N GLY A 139 -9.19 10.57 -13.27
CA GLY A 139 -9.77 9.76 -12.19
C GLY A 139 -9.30 10.12 -10.78
N TYR A 140 -8.46 11.16 -10.63
CA TYR A 140 -8.01 11.67 -9.34
C TYR A 140 -8.59 13.05 -9.02
N GLY A 141 -8.68 13.40 -7.75
CA GLY A 141 -8.96 14.77 -7.31
C GLY A 141 -7.80 15.71 -7.66
N ARG A 142 -8.12 16.91 -8.14
CA ARG A 142 -7.14 17.95 -8.50
C ARG A 142 -6.88 18.89 -7.34
N ILE A 143 -5.63 19.25 -7.15
CA ILE A 143 -5.22 20.21 -6.13
C ILE A 143 -5.41 21.62 -6.66
N LEU A 144 -6.34 22.37 -6.07
CA LEU A 144 -6.48 23.79 -6.32
C LEU A 144 -5.60 24.55 -5.33
N ALA A 145 -4.64 25.29 -5.84
CA ALA A 145 -3.74 26.12 -5.04
C ALA A 145 -3.84 27.60 -5.46
N ASP A 146 -3.56 28.49 -4.52
CA ASP A 146 -3.46 29.93 -4.82
C ASP A 146 -2.12 30.28 -5.46
N ALA A 147 -1.91 31.57 -5.73
CA ALA A 147 -0.69 32.08 -6.35
C ALA A 147 0.59 31.87 -5.50
N GLN A 148 0.43 31.62 -4.21
CA GLN A 148 1.52 31.30 -3.27
C GLN A 148 1.75 29.77 -3.16
N GLY A 149 0.96 28.96 -3.87
CA GLY A 149 1.04 27.51 -3.85
C GLY A 149 0.35 26.85 -2.65
N MET A 150 -0.43 27.62 -1.87
CA MET A 150 -1.19 27.09 -0.75
C MET A 150 -2.46 26.41 -1.23
N VAL A 151 -2.71 25.21 -0.73
CA VAL A 151 -3.90 24.41 -1.14
C VAL A 151 -5.17 25.09 -0.66
N GLN A 152 -6.07 25.36 -1.59
CA GLN A 152 -7.37 25.97 -1.31
C GLN A 152 -8.50 24.93 -1.24
N ALA A 153 -8.49 23.98 -2.16
CA ALA A 153 -9.48 22.91 -2.24
C ALA A 153 -8.95 21.74 -3.05
N ILE A 154 -9.67 20.63 -2.98
CA ILE A 154 -9.52 19.49 -3.90
C ILE A 154 -10.83 19.36 -4.67
N VAL A 155 -10.75 19.26 -5.99
CA VAL A 155 -11.91 19.04 -6.86
C VAL A 155 -11.83 17.64 -7.44
N GLU A 156 -12.84 16.83 -7.20
CA GLU A 156 -12.93 15.46 -7.72
C GLU A 156 -13.10 15.47 -9.25
N GLU A 157 -12.61 14.42 -9.93
CA GLU A 157 -12.63 14.28 -11.39
C GLU A 157 -14.00 14.59 -12.00
N LYS A 158 -15.08 14.11 -11.36
CA LYS A 158 -16.45 14.26 -11.88
C LYS A 158 -17.01 15.67 -11.77
N ASP A 159 -16.52 16.43 -10.79
CA ASP A 159 -16.94 17.80 -10.51
C ASP A 159 -16.01 18.85 -11.14
N ALA A 160 -14.86 18.40 -11.70
CA ALA A 160 -13.85 19.30 -12.27
C ALA A 160 -14.27 19.92 -13.59
N THR A 161 -14.03 21.23 -13.76
CA THR A 161 -14.15 21.93 -15.04
C THR A 161 -13.07 21.48 -16.03
N GLY A 162 -13.17 21.88 -17.31
CA GLY A 162 -12.15 21.56 -18.30
C GLY A 162 -10.76 22.10 -17.92
N GLU A 163 -10.67 23.31 -17.38
CA GLU A 163 -9.41 23.92 -16.92
C GLU A 163 -8.85 23.17 -15.70
N GLN A 164 -9.69 22.81 -14.74
CA GLN A 164 -9.28 22.07 -13.55
C GLN A 164 -8.78 20.68 -13.89
N ARG A 165 -9.36 20.00 -14.89
CA ARG A 165 -8.88 18.70 -15.36
C ARG A 165 -7.47 18.73 -15.93
N ALA A 166 -6.98 19.87 -16.41
CA ALA A 166 -5.61 20.05 -16.90
C ALA A 166 -4.56 20.13 -15.78
N ILE A 167 -4.98 20.32 -14.52
CA ILE A 167 -4.06 20.35 -13.36
C ILE A 167 -3.46 18.96 -13.17
N ARG A 168 -2.13 18.90 -13.13
CA ARG A 168 -1.37 17.64 -13.03
C ARG A 168 -1.05 17.25 -11.60
N GLU A 169 -1.12 18.19 -10.64
CA GLU A 169 -0.98 17.88 -9.22
C GLU A 169 -2.29 17.28 -8.69
N ILE A 170 -2.20 16.06 -8.20
CA ILE A 170 -3.35 15.27 -7.76
C ILE A 170 -3.30 14.95 -6.27
N ASN A 171 -4.47 14.68 -5.70
CA ASN A 171 -4.65 14.13 -4.38
C ASN A 171 -4.35 12.62 -4.41
N ALA A 172 -3.38 12.19 -3.59
CA ALA A 172 -3.05 10.75 -3.45
C ALA A 172 -4.01 9.97 -2.53
N GLY A 173 -5.00 10.65 -1.92
CA GLY A 173 -5.94 10.01 -1.00
C GLY A 173 -5.35 9.67 0.37
N ILE A 174 -4.18 10.19 0.70
CA ILE A 174 -3.48 9.99 1.97
C ILE A 174 -3.48 11.30 2.75
N TYR A 175 -3.98 11.26 4.00
CA TYR A 175 -4.14 12.43 4.85
C TYR A 175 -3.63 12.17 6.25
N LEU A 176 -3.10 13.22 6.88
CA LEU A 176 -2.81 13.26 8.30
C LEU A 176 -3.49 14.49 8.89
N ALA A 177 -4.30 14.31 9.89
CA ALA A 177 -5.08 15.37 10.50
C ALA A 177 -5.13 15.29 12.02
N ASP A 178 -5.26 16.44 12.68
CA ASP A 178 -5.69 16.48 14.07
C ASP A 178 -7.06 15.81 14.19
N ARG A 179 -7.19 14.85 15.12
CA ARG A 179 -8.40 14.05 15.28
C ARG A 179 -9.66 14.91 15.47
N ASN A 180 -9.59 15.89 16.36
CA ASN A 180 -10.76 16.73 16.67
C ASN A 180 -11.18 17.57 15.48
N PHE A 181 -10.20 18.15 14.77
CA PHE A 181 -10.48 18.88 13.53
C PHE A 181 -11.15 17.95 12.51
N LEU A 182 -10.57 16.79 12.23
CA LEU A 182 -11.04 15.84 11.20
C LEU A 182 -12.53 15.50 11.37
N PHE A 183 -12.90 14.99 12.55
CA PHE A 183 -14.27 14.55 12.76
C PHE A 183 -15.27 15.71 12.86
N ASN A 184 -14.86 16.87 13.38
CA ASN A 184 -15.70 18.07 13.36
C ASN A 184 -15.88 18.63 11.95
N ALA A 185 -14.86 18.60 11.11
CA ALA A 185 -14.96 19.02 9.72
C ALA A 185 -15.85 18.08 8.91
N LEU A 186 -15.68 16.77 9.04
CA LEU A 186 -16.47 15.78 8.31
C LEU A 186 -17.98 15.87 8.61
N ARG A 187 -18.39 16.27 9.82
CA ARG A 187 -19.82 16.51 10.12
C ARG A 187 -20.40 17.73 9.42
N GLN A 188 -19.55 18.61 8.87
CA GLN A 188 -19.96 19.81 8.12
C GLN A 188 -19.94 19.58 6.61
N VAL A 189 -19.40 18.45 6.15
CA VAL A 189 -19.40 18.11 4.73
C VAL A 189 -20.80 17.78 4.27
N GLY A 190 -21.24 18.44 3.19
CA GLY A 190 -22.51 18.18 2.54
C GLY A 190 -22.40 17.07 1.49
N THR A 191 -23.52 16.88 0.78
CA THR A 191 -23.63 15.92 -0.34
C THR A 191 -23.99 16.61 -1.65
N ASP A 192 -23.83 17.94 -1.72
CA ASP A 192 -24.12 18.73 -2.91
C ASP A 192 -22.94 18.64 -3.91
N ASN A 193 -22.83 17.47 -4.54
CA ASN A 193 -21.82 17.15 -5.54
C ASN A 193 -22.38 16.14 -6.56
N SER A 194 -21.67 15.88 -7.64
CA SER A 194 -22.13 15.03 -8.75
C SER A 194 -22.45 13.59 -8.37
N GLN A 195 -21.98 13.10 -7.23
CA GLN A 195 -22.21 11.74 -6.75
C GLN A 195 -23.20 11.66 -5.59
N GLY A 196 -23.58 12.79 -4.97
CA GLY A 196 -24.41 12.81 -3.77
C GLY A 196 -23.72 12.17 -2.55
N GLU A 197 -22.39 12.23 -2.48
CA GLU A 197 -21.58 11.55 -1.46
C GLU A 197 -20.93 12.55 -0.50
N VAL A 198 -20.59 12.08 0.70
CA VAL A 198 -19.75 12.83 1.65
C VAL A 198 -18.29 12.65 1.24
N TYR A 199 -17.71 13.66 0.60
CA TYR A 199 -16.33 13.63 0.13
C TYR A 199 -15.35 13.96 1.25
N LEU A 200 -14.34 13.10 1.43
CA LEU A 200 -13.24 13.40 2.36
C LEU A 200 -12.45 14.64 1.93
N THR A 201 -12.33 14.88 0.65
CA THR A 201 -11.60 16.01 0.06
C THR A 201 -12.13 17.38 0.49
N ASP A 202 -13.41 17.48 0.85
CA ASP A 202 -14.05 18.75 1.26
C ASP A 202 -13.53 19.28 2.61
N ILE A 203 -12.89 18.44 3.44
CA ILE A 203 -12.27 18.91 4.69
C ILE A 203 -11.18 19.96 4.44
N VAL A 204 -10.56 19.98 3.26
CA VAL A 204 -9.53 20.98 2.89
C VAL A 204 -10.15 22.38 2.80
N ALA A 205 -11.27 22.52 2.09
CA ALA A 205 -11.97 23.79 2.00
C ALA A 205 -12.54 24.23 3.38
N ILE A 206 -12.96 23.28 4.22
CA ILE A 206 -13.41 23.57 5.58
C ILE A 206 -12.24 24.06 6.44
N ALA A 207 -11.07 23.41 6.35
CA ALA A 207 -9.87 23.84 7.06
C ALA A 207 -9.50 25.28 6.73
N ASN A 208 -9.47 25.62 5.44
CA ASN A 208 -9.16 26.98 4.99
C ASN A 208 -10.17 28.01 5.50
N ARG A 209 -11.48 27.71 5.44
CA ARG A 209 -12.51 28.60 5.99
C ARG A 209 -12.38 28.85 7.49
N GLN A 210 -11.85 27.86 8.22
CA GLN A 210 -11.62 27.97 9.67
C GLN A 210 -10.25 28.58 10.03
N GLY A 211 -9.43 28.95 9.03
CA GLY A 211 -8.08 29.44 9.25
C GLY A 211 -7.12 28.39 9.81
N ALA A 212 -7.45 27.11 9.65
CA ALA A 212 -6.60 26.02 10.07
C ALA A 212 -5.43 25.86 9.12
N ARG A 213 -4.26 25.46 9.66
CA ARG A 213 -3.06 25.29 8.85
C ARG A 213 -3.14 24.00 8.01
N VAL A 214 -3.22 24.17 6.70
CA VAL A 214 -3.22 23.09 5.71
C VAL A 214 -1.84 23.03 5.05
N GLU A 215 -1.21 21.87 5.08
CA GLU A 215 0.06 21.60 4.41
C GLU A 215 -0.15 20.56 3.31
N LYS A 216 0.56 20.70 2.19
CA LYS A 216 0.68 19.64 1.20
C LYS A 216 2.09 19.05 1.22
N TRP A 217 2.17 17.75 1.14
CA TRP A 217 3.43 17.05 0.98
C TRP A 217 3.45 16.35 -0.38
N CYS A 218 4.15 16.97 -1.34
CA CYS A 218 4.22 16.46 -2.70
C CYS A 218 5.26 15.35 -2.79
N HIS A 219 4.79 14.10 -3.01
CA HIS A 219 5.67 12.95 -3.19
C HIS A 219 6.31 12.98 -4.58
N PRO A 220 7.66 12.85 -4.69
CA PRO A 220 8.34 12.99 -5.97
C PRO A 220 8.13 11.82 -6.93
N GLN A 221 7.75 10.65 -6.42
CA GLN A 221 7.52 9.44 -7.23
C GLN A 221 6.05 9.04 -7.18
N ALA A 222 5.29 9.44 -8.18
CA ALA A 222 3.86 9.20 -8.25
C ALA A 222 3.49 7.72 -8.05
N ILE A 223 4.23 6.81 -8.66
CA ILE A 223 3.95 5.37 -8.59
C ILE A 223 3.85 4.83 -7.16
N ASP A 224 4.56 5.44 -6.20
CA ASP A 224 4.61 4.99 -4.81
C ASP A 224 3.30 5.27 -4.05
N VAL A 225 2.51 6.24 -4.52
CA VAL A 225 1.32 6.75 -3.82
C VAL A 225 0.03 6.62 -4.62
N LEU A 226 0.09 6.08 -5.83
CA LEU A 226 -1.08 5.84 -6.66
C LEU A 226 -1.81 4.56 -6.26
N GLY A 227 -3.14 4.62 -6.30
CA GLY A 227 -4.00 3.46 -6.08
C GLY A 227 -4.06 2.54 -7.30
N VAL A 228 -4.06 1.23 -7.06
CA VAL A 228 -4.25 0.20 -8.09
C VAL A 228 -5.74 0.03 -8.36
N ASN A 229 -6.21 0.36 -9.55
CA ASN A 229 -7.61 0.35 -9.94
C ASN A 229 -7.93 -0.62 -11.08
N SER A 230 -6.90 -1.12 -11.77
CA SER A 230 -7.03 -2.02 -12.92
C SER A 230 -6.02 -3.16 -12.85
N ARG A 231 -6.23 -4.19 -13.70
CA ARG A 231 -5.26 -5.30 -13.82
C ARG A 231 -3.92 -4.84 -14.41
N VAL A 232 -3.93 -3.80 -15.22
CA VAL A 232 -2.69 -3.20 -15.77
C VAL A 232 -1.88 -2.55 -14.65
N GLU A 233 -2.52 -1.71 -13.83
CA GLU A 233 -1.87 -1.09 -12.67
C GLU A 233 -1.42 -2.12 -11.63
N LEU A 234 -2.17 -3.23 -11.46
CA LEU A 234 -1.77 -4.34 -10.60
C LEU A 234 -0.46 -4.99 -11.08
N ALA A 235 -0.33 -5.20 -12.40
CA ALA A 235 0.90 -5.74 -12.98
C ALA A 235 2.08 -4.77 -12.85
N GLN A 236 1.85 -3.47 -12.99
CA GLN A 236 2.86 -2.44 -12.77
C GLN A 236 3.33 -2.42 -11.29
N ALA A 237 2.40 -2.47 -10.35
CA ALA A 237 2.73 -2.56 -8.92
C ALA A 237 3.52 -3.83 -8.59
N GLN A 238 3.17 -4.96 -9.19
CA GLN A 238 3.92 -6.22 -9.08
C GLN A 238 5.38 -6.04 -9.52
N ALA A 239 5.61 -5.42 -10.68
CA ALA A 239 6.95 -5.21 -11.21
C ALA A 239 7.80 -4.28 -10.31
N VAL A 240 7.18 -3.23 -9.75
CA VAL A 240 7.87 -2.33 -8.82
C VAL A 240 8.30 -3.06 -7.54
N LEU A 241 7.40 -3.84 -6.91
CA LEU A 241 7.74 -4.59 -5.70
C LEU A 241 8.82 -5.65 -5.96
N GLN A 242 8.72 -6.36 -7.09
CA GLN A 242 9.77 -7.28 -7.53
C GLN A 242 11.12 -6.59 -7.68
N GLN A 243 11.16 -5.44 -8.35
CA GLN A 243 12.40 -4.69 -8.54
C GLN A 243 12.99 -4.20 -7.22
N ARG A 244 12.15 -3.73 -6.28
CA ARG A 244 12.59 -3.33 -4.95
C ARG A 244 13.23 -4.50 -4.21
N ARG A 245 12.53 -5.63 -4.14
CA ARG A 245 13.03 -6.84 -3.46
C ARG A 245 14.33 -7.37 -4.07
N ASN A 246 14.38 -7.45 -5.39
CA ASN A 246 15.58 -7.93 -6.08
C ASN A 246 16.78 -7.01 -5.87
N ARG A 247 16.56 -5.69 -5.81
CA ARG A 247 17.63 -4.73 -5.45
C ARG A 247 18.13 -4.92 -4.03
N GLU A 248 17.24 -5.16 -3.06
CA GLU A 248 17.63 -5.47 -1.68
C GLU A 248 18.52 -6.72 -1.62
N LEU A 249 18.12 -7.80 -2.31
CA LEU A 249 18.90 -9.05 -2.36
C LEU A 249 20.27 -8.84 -3.00
N MET A 250 20.35 -8.12 -4.12
CA MET A 250 21.61 -7.82 -4.78
C MET A 250 22.52 -6.97 -3.88
N ASN A 251 21.98 -5.98 -3.17
CA ASN A 251 22.74 -5.18 -2.20
C ASN A 251 23.20 -6.01 -0.98
N ALA A 252 22.51 -7.12 -0.67
CA ALA A 252 22.90 -8.06 0.37
C ALA A 252 23.86 -9.15 -0.11
N GLY A 253 24.36 -9.07 -1.35
CA GLY A 253 25.38 -9.98 -1.89
C GLY A 253 24.81 -11.22 -2.60
N VAL A 254 23.52 -11.22 -2.98
CA VAL A 254 22.92 -12.28 -3.80
C VAL A 254 23.08 -11.91 -5.29
N THR A 255 23.51 -12.84 -6.10
CA THR A 255 23.60 -12.65 -7.56
C THR A 255 22.30 -13.07 -8.24
N LEU A 256 21.66 -12.15 -8.96
CA LEU A 256 20.51 -12.43 -9.82
C LEU A 256 20.91 -12.25 -11.29
N GLU A 257 20.92 -13.33 -12.07
CA GLU A 257 21.32 -13.26 -13.49
C GLU A 257 20.26 -12.57 -14.36
N ALA A 258 18.98 -12.76 -14.02
CA ALA A 258 17.87 -12.15 -14.74
C ALA A 258 16.83 -11.57 -13.77
N PRO A 259 17.09 -10.39 -13.16
CA PRO A 259 16.23 -9.81 -12.12
C PRO A 259 14.79 -9.57 -12.60
N ALA A 260 14.57 -9.30 -13.88
CA ALA A 260 13.23 -9.05 -14.43
C ALA A 260 12.33 -10.30 -14.42
N THR A 261 12.87 -11.50 -14.39
CA THR A 261 12.11 -12.76 -14.37
C THR A 261 12.22 -13.53 -13.06
N THR A 262 13.00 -13.04 -12.10
CA THR A 262 13.20 -13.66 -10.79
C THR A 262 12.23 -13.07 -9.77
N LEU A 263 11.44 -13.93 -9.11
CA LEU A 263 10.46 -13.58 -8.09
C LEU A 263 10.85 -14.18 -6.75
N VAL A 264 11.14 -13.35 -5.75
CA VAL A 264 11.49 -13.79 -4.39
C VAL A 264 10.57 -13.10 -3.39
N GLY A 265 9.81 -13.89 -2.62
CA GLY A 265 8.91 -13.40 -1.59
C GLY A 265 9.63 -12.55 -0.53
N PRO A 266 8.94 -11.59 0.09
CA PRO A 266 9.52 -10.73 1.11
C PRO A 266 9.91 -11.49 2.38
N ASP A 267 9.25 -12.61 2.64
CA ASP A 267 9.46 -13.54 3.75
C ASP A 267 10.51 -14.63 3.48
N CYS A 268 11.26 -14.53 2.37
CA CYS A 268 12.24 -15.52 1.94
C CYS A 268 13.66 -14.95 2.09
N PRO A 269 14.36 -15.22 3.22
CA PRO A 269 15.75 -14.83 3.39
C PRO A 269 16.67 -15.68 2.51
N ILE A 270 17.67 -15.04 1.89
CA ILE A 270 18.67 -15.68 1.05
C ILE A 270 20.05 -15.25 1.50
N GLY A 271 20.93 -16.20 1.73
CA GLY A 271 22.32 -15.95 2.13
C GLY A 271 23.17 -15.38 1.01
N GLY A 272 24.17 -14.60 1.39
CA GLY A 272 25.12 -13.99 0.43
C GLY A 272 25.86 -15.02 -0.40
N ASP A 273 26.42 -14.59 -1.51
CA ASP A 273 27.12 -15.40 -2.52
C ASP A 273 26.24 -16.44 -3.24
N THR A 274 24.92 -16.49 -2.91
CA THR A 274 23.95 -17.33 -3.61
C THR A 274 23.63 -16.76 -5.00
N VAL A 275 23.57 -17.65 -6.00
CA VAL A 275 23.26 -17.30 -7.39
C VAL A 275 21.87 -17.79 -7.77
N LEU A 276 21.02 -16.88 -8.19
CA LEU A 276 19.69 -17.16 -8.73
C LEU A 276 19.67 -16.93 -10.25
N HIS A 277 19.40 -17.99 -11.01
CA HIS A 277 19.25 -17.90 -12.44
C HIS A 277 17.89 -17.34 -12.86
N GLY A 278 17.67 -17.12 -14.14
CA GLY A 278 16.41 -16.57 -14.67
C GLY A 278 15.20 -17.47 -14.47
N GLY A 279 14.02 -16.86 -14.29
CA GLY A 279 12.76 -17.57 -14.12
C GLY A 279 12.54 -18.24 -12.78
N VAL A 280 13.41 -18.01 -11.81
CA VAL A 280 13.30 -18.58 -10.47
C VAL A 280 12.16 -17.92 -9.70
N ARG A 281 11.35 -18.75 -9.01
CA ARG A 281 10.29 -18.31 -8.11
C ARG A 281 10.49 -18.90 -6.70
N ILE A 282 10.65 -18.06 -5.70
CA ILE A 282 10.88 -18.42 -4.30
C ILE A 282 9.79 -17.79 -3.45
N GLU A 283 9.04 -18.58 -2.68
CA GLU A 283 7.90 -18.13 -1.90
C GLU A 283 7.65 -18.96 -0.64
N GLY A 284 6.69 -18.54 0.19
CA GLY A 284 6.16 -19.29 1.32
C GLY A 284 7.16 -19.49 2.45
N GLY A 285 7.94 -18.47 2.79
CA GLY A 285 8.91 -18.53 3.88
C GLY A 285 10.11 -19.44 3.59
N THR A 286 10.43 -19.68 2.32
CA THR A 286 11.61 -20.45 1.91
C THR A 286 12.89 -19.76 2.41
N VAL A 287 13.75 -20.51 3.07
CA VAL A 287 15.04 -20.07 3.57
C VAL A 287 16.15 -20.68 2.75
N ILE A 288 17.07 -19.88 2.24
CA ILE A 288 18.23 -20.34 1.45
C ILE A 288 19.51 -19.87 2.13
N GLY A 289 20.43 -20.80 2.35
CA GLY A 289 21.75 -20.53 2.92
C GLY A 289 22.66 -19.73 2.01
N ARG A 290 23.94 -19.69 2.35
CA ARG A 290 25.00 -19.03 1.59
C ARG A 290 25.51 -19.91 0.47
N ASP A 291 26.14 -19.32 -0.54
CA ASP A 291 26.87 -20.03 -1.60
C ASP A 291 26.01 -21.10 -2.32
N CYS A 292 24.68 -20.86 -2.39
CA CYS A 292 23.76 -21.76 -3.08
C CYS A 292 23.66 -21.39 -4.57
N ARG A 293 23.29 -22.40 -5.39
CA ARG A 293 23.02 -22.21 -6.81
C ARG A 293 21.62 -22.71 -7.17
N ILE A 294 20.74 -21.80 -7.53
CA ILE A 294 19.36 -22.11 -7.94
C ILE A 294 19.27 -21.90 -9.44
N GLU A 295 19.23 -22.99 -10.20
CA GLU A 295 19.23 -22.94 -11.66
C GLU A 295 17.88 -22.47 -12.23
N ALA A 296 17.85 -22.25 -13.53
CA ALA A 296 16.75 -21.59 -14.21
C ALA A 296 15.38 -22.28 -14.03
N ASN A 297 14.33 -21.46 -13.93
CA ASN A 297 12.93 -21.87 -13.84
C ASN A 297 12.59 -22.76 -12.65
N CYS A 298 13.37 -22.71 -11.56
CA CYS A 298 13.04 -23.41 -10.34
C CYS A 298 11.92 -22.71 -9.56
N VAL A 299 11.04 -23.50 -8.96
CA VAL A 299 10.00 -23.04 -8.04
C VAL A 299 10.22 -23.64 -6.66
N LEU A 300 10.50 -22.80 -5.66
CA LEU A 300 10.76 -23.21 -4.28
C LEU A 300 9.70 -22.61 -3.36
N ARG A 301 8.99 -23.44 -2.61
CA ARG A 301 7.96 -22.98 -1.67
C ARG A 301 8.07 -23.69 -0.33
N GLY A 302 8.28 -22.93 0.76
CA GLY A 302 8.35 -23.47 2.12
C GLY A 302 9.55 -24.38 2.37
N CYS A 303 10.65 -24.20 1.65
CA CYS A 303 11.85 -25.04 1.72
C CYS A 303 12.90 -24.45 2.66
N ARG A 304 13.76 -25.30 3.23
CA ARG A 304 14.97 -24.89 3.95
C ARG A 304 16.18 -25.50 3.27
N LEU A 305 17.01 -24.65 2.65
CA LEU A 305 18.25 -25.05 1.99
C LEU A 305 19.43 -24.59 2.84
N GLY A 306 20.30 -25.55 3.21
CA GLY A 306 21.58 -25.26 3.87
C GLY A 306 22.57 -24.58 2.90
N ASP A 307 23.76 -24.28 3.38
CA ASP A 307 24.80 -23.63 2.58
C ASP A 307 25.31 -24.55 1.45
N GLY A 308 25.66 -23.96 0.31
CA GLY A 308 26.24 -24.67 -0.82
C GLY A 308 25.27 -25.62 -1.55
N VAL A 309 23.96 -25.51 -1.33
CA VAL A 309 22.97 -26.36 -2.01
C VAL A 309 22.84 -25.94 -3.47
N THR A 310 22.85 -26.93 -4.37
CA THR A 310 22.55 -26.73 -5.78
C THR A 310 21.19 -27.32 -6.13
N VAL A 311 20.30 -26.53 -6.76
CA VAL A 311 19.02 -27.00 -7.28
C VAL A 311 19.04 -26.90 -8.80
N GLY A 312 19.00 -28.06 -9.45
CA GLY A 312 19.04 -28.19 -10.91
C GLY A 312 17.79 -27.63 -11.58
N ALA A 313 17.96 -27.16 -12.80
CA ALA A 313 16.97 -26.41 -13.56
C ALA A 313 15.60 -27.10 -13.69
N ASN A 314 14.52 -26.28 -13.79
CA ASN A 314 13.14 -26.74 -13.94
C ASN A 314 12.64 -27.63 -12.77
N SER A 315 13.20 -27.47 -11.58
CA SER A 315 12.77 -28.22 -10.40
C SER A 315 11.66 -27.50 -9.64
N VAL A 316 10.72 -28.27 -9.09
CA VAL A 316 9.62 -27.77 -8.26
C VAL A 316 9.69 -28.43 -6.88
N LEU A 317 10.06 -27.65 -5.87
CA LEU A 317 10.20 -28.13 -4.49
C LEU A 317 9.16 -27.44 -3.61
N ARG A 318 8.35 -28.23 -2.89
CA ARG A 318 7.36 -27.75 -1.94
C ARG A 318 7.63 -28.40 -0.57
N GLY A 319 8.06 -27.59 0.37
CA GLY A 319 8.51 -28.06 1.69
C GLY A 319 9.84 -28.82 1.64
N GLY A 320 10.26 -29.27 2.80
CA GLY A 320 11.45 -30.09 2.98
C GLY A 320 12.69 -29.32 3.35
N GLU A 321 13.62 -30.08 3.96
CA GLU A 321 14.96 -29.60 4.34
C GLU A 321 16.01 -30.26 3.45
N PHE A 322 16.96 -29.46 3.01
CA PHE A 322 18.07 -29.86 2.15
C PHE A 322 19.37 -29.48 2.87
N PRO A 323 20.09 -30.46 3.45
CA PRO A 323 21.35 -30.22 4.15
C PRO A 323 22.39 -29.51 3.27
N ALA A 324 23.36 -28.87 3.91
CA ALA A 324 24.44 -28.19 3.22
C ALA A 324 25.14 -29.10 2.18
N GLY A 325 25.47 -28.53 1.02
CA GLY A 325 26.10 -29.23 -0.08
C GLY A 325 25.21 -30.22 -0.84
N THR A 326 23.90 -30.28 -0.55
CA THR A 326 22.96 -31.14 -1.29
C THR A 326 22.88 -30.72 -2.75
N ILE A 327 22.91 -31.70 -3.66
CA ILE A 327 22.66 -31.51 -5.10
C ILE A 327 21.30 -32.12 -5.43
N VAL A 328 20.36 -31.27 -5.82
CA VAL A 328 19.04 -31.68 -6.36
C VAL A 328 19.16 -31.74 -7.88
N PRO A 329 18.91 -32.93 -8.49
CA PRO A 329 18.98 -33.05 -9.95
C PRO A 329 17.96 -32.14 -10.67
N PRO A 330 18.23 -31.77 -11.92
CA PRO A 330 17.24 -31.06 -12.75
C PRO A 330 15.94 -31.84 -12.89
N LEU A 331 14.84 -31.12 -13.17
CA LEU A 331 13.51 -31.72 -13.37
C LEU A 331 12.96 -32.47 -12.15
N THR A 332 13.47 -32.16 -10.95
CA THR A 332 12.99 -32.76 -9.71
C THR A 332 11.65 -32.14 -9.31
N ALA A 333 10.63 -32.97 -9.11
CA ALA A 333 9.37 -32.57 -8.47
C ALA A 333 9.26 -33.26 -7.10
N ARG A 334 9.23 -32.45 -6.03
CA ARG A 334 9.13 -32.95 -4.66
C ARG A 334 8.10 -32.11 -3.88
N SER A 335 7.17 -32.79 -3.22
CA SER A 335 6.30 -32.21 -2.20
C SER A 335 6.62 -32.92 -0.89
N ALA A 336 6.88 -32.16 0.19
CA ALA A 336 6.78 -32.73 1.52
C ALA A 336 5.30 -32.77 1.88
N ASP A 337 4.79 -33.94 2.16
CA ASP A 337 3.43 -34.17 2.66
C ASP A 337 3.25 -33.51 4.03
#